data_8d4304ffb84efd0ef9f204a6cf4faff4
#
_entry.id   8d4304ffb84efd0ef9f204a6cf4faff4
#
_cell.length_a   1.000
_cell.length_b   1.000
_cell.length_c   1.000
_cell.angle_alpha   90.00
_cell.angle_beta   90.00
_cell.angle_gamma   90.00
#
_symmetry.space_group_name_H-M   'P 1'
#
loop_
_entity.id
_entity.type
_entity.pdbx_description
1 polymer ?
#
loop_
_entity_poly.entity_id
_entity_poly.type
_entity_poly.pdbx_seq_one_letter_code
_entity_poly.pdbx_strand_id
1 'polypeptide(L)'
;MTAASLVFVCAIACGCWLLLAAAIPIARLRARRRLPAGRAEVTGGWVLPAPSGGRAGRRTVDEADARVLLERGLRSDEREVRVAAITALSGLAADHEWALDGLVEALASELETPERVATELDRLAPRPGRRLAPLVGHPSEIVRFYVARLLGRYPELARRHVAGLTADPSPHVRAAALETLRAAGSADTLRRALDMLSDTQPFVRAQASRTAVAIAGVGAASFVAPLLADESWWVREAAREALVGVGSDVATVVAPLVDAGDPALRRGAALVLQDVGAVDALMDGGEAGELERIMDAGGGRLRRAAAERARGRREPDGTRMWLEQVS
;
A
#
# COMPACT_ATOMS: atom_id res chain seq x y z
N MET A 1 -14.87 15.34 -22.12
CA MET A 1 -14.03 14.35 -21.40
C MET A 1 -14.51 12.97 -21.84
N THR A 2 -13.70 12.21 -22.54
CA THR A 2 -14.09 10.95 -23.15
C THR A 2 -13.89 9.79 -22.15
N ALA A 3 -14.75 8.78 -22.24
CA ALA A 3 -14.72 7.58 -21.41
C ALA A 3 -13.34 6.88 -21.30
N ALA A 4 -12.44 7.11 -22.27
CA ALA A 4 -11.06 6.61 -22.29
C ALA A 4 -10.18 7.22 -21.19
N SER A 5 -10.43 8.48 -20.78
CA SER A 5 -9.64 9.12 -19.72
C SER A 5 -10.01 8.59 -18.34
N LEU A 6 -11.23 8.14 -18.11
CA LEU A 6 -11.66 7.57 -16.84
C LEU A 6 -11.12 6.16 -16.63
N VAL A 7 -11.02 5.37 -17.71
CA VAL A 7 -10.46 4.00 -17.68
C VAL A 7 -8.96 4.03 -17.38
N PHE A 8 -8.24 5.05 -17.87
CA PHE A 8 -6.79 5.18 -17.63
C PHE A 8 -6.46 5.55 -16.18
N VAL A 9 -7.28 6.39 -15.55
CA VAL A 9 -7.12 6.76 -14.13
C VAL A 9 -7.47 5.58 -13.20
N CYS A 10 -8.50 4.80 -13.52
CA CYS A 10 -8.85 3.59 -12.77
C CYS A 10 -7.81 2.46 -12.93
N ALA A 11 -7.20 2.31 -14.11
CA ALA A 11 -6.16 1.29 -14.34
C ALA A 11 -4.86 1.57 -13.55
N ILE A 12 -4.52 2.84 -13.37
CA ILE A 12 -3.37 3.24 -12.53
C ILE A 12 -3.66 3.00 -11.04
N ALA A 13 -4.90 3.17 -10.59
CA ALA A 13 -5.29 2.92 -9.19
C ALA A 13 -5.39 1.43 -8.84
N CYS A 14 -5.77 0.55 -9.77
CA CYS A 14 -6.05 -0.87 -9.49
C CYS A 14 -5.01 -1.87 -9.98
N GLY A 15 -4.24 -1.56 -11.04
CA GLY A 15 -3.38 -2.54 -11.72
C GLY A 15 -1.88 -2.44 -11.43
N CYS A 16 -1.36 -1.26 -11.08
CA CYS A 16 0.08 -1.05 -10.85
C CYS A 16 0.61 -1.52 -9.51
N TRP A 17 -0.25 -1.84 -8.52
CA TRP A 17 0.20 -2.20 -7.19
C TRP A 17 0.88 -3.58 -7.11
N LEU A 18 0.43 -4.56 -7.89
CA LEU A 18 1.05 -5.90 -7.92
C LEU A 18 2.32 -5.94 -8.78
N LEU A 19 2.43 -5.09 -9.80
CA LEU A 19 3.61 -5.06 -10.68
C LEU A 19 4.73 -4.16 -10.12
N LEU A 20 4.43 -3.11 -9.38
CA LEU A 20 5.44 -2.26 -8.73
C LEU A 20 6.07 -2.93 -7.50
N ALA A 21 5.33 -3.72 -6.74
CA ALA A 21 5.89 -4.50 -5.64
C ALA A 21 6.88 -5.60 -6.11
N ALA A 22 6.70 -6.14 -7.32
CA ALA A 22 7.58 -7.14 -7.91
C ALA A 22 8.79 -6.53 -8.67
N ALA A 23 8.70 -5.28 -9.13
CA ALA A 23 9.75 -4.62 -9.92
C ALA A 23 10.87 -3.96 -9.08
N ILE A 24 10.59 -3.63 -7.82
CA ILE A 24 11.55 -2.95 -6.94
C ILE A 24 12.82 -3.79 -6.63
N PRO A 25 12.77 -5.13 -6.44
CA PRO A 25 13.98 -5.91 -6.22
C PRO A 25 14.86 -6.06 -7.47
N ILE A 26 14.30 -5.99 -8.68
CA ILE A 26 15.07 -6.16 -9.94
C ILE A 26 15.85 -4.90 -10.31
N ALA A 27 15.32 -3.71 -10.02
CA ALA A 27 16.02 -2.44 -10.26
C ALA A 27 17.22 -2.25 -9.32
N ARG A 28 17.16 -2.78 -8.08
CA ARG A 28 18.28 -2.73 -7.12
C ARG A 28 19.46 -3.63 -7.48
N LEU A 29 19.26 -4.66 -8.28
CA LEU A 29 20.34 -5.56 -8.75
C LEU A 29 21.11 -5.03 -9.96
N ARG A 30 20.53 -4.11 -10.76
CA ARG A 30 21.21 -3.53 -11.94
C ARG A 30 22.01 -2.25 -11.66
N ALA A 31 21.79 -1.57 -10.55
CA ALA A 31 22.49 -0.33 -10.20
C ALA A 31 23.88 -0.55 -9.56
N ARG A 32 24.36 -1.81 -9.39
CA ARG A 32 25.69 -2.11 -8.87
C ARG A 32 26.75 -2.29 -9.98
N ARG A 33 26.68 -1.59 -11.11
CA ARG A 33 27.80 -1.51 -12.06
C ARG A 33 28.56 -0.21 -11.88
N ARG A 34 29.62 -0.31 -11.09
CA ARG A 34 30.93 0.37 -11.13
C ARG A 34 30.94 1.79 -11.73
N LEU A 35 30.91 2.79 -10.86
CA LEU A 35 31.54 4.06 -11.13
C LEU A 35 33.02 3.95 -10.68
N PRO A 36 33.99 4.45 -11.49
CA PRO A 36 35.39 4.45 -11.08
C PRO A 36 35.60 5.40 -9.91
N ALA A 37 36.38 4.94 -8.94
CA ALA A 37 36.83 5.71 -7.80
C ALA A 37 37.78 6.81 -8.29
N GLY A 38 37.28 8.02 -8.45
CA GLY A 38 38.05 9.24 -8.56
C GLY A 38 37.68 10.13 -7.37
N ARG A 39 38.57 10.22 -6.37
CA ARG A 39 38.47 11.24 -5.35
C ARG A 39 38.63 12.60 -6.01
N ALA A 40 37.50 13.34 -6.15
CA ALA A 40 37.55 14.77 -6.39
C ALA A 40 37.49 15.45 -5.01
N GLU A 41 38.53 16.13 -4.64
CA GLU A 41 38.53 17.06 -3.52
C GLU A 41 37.55 18.18 -3.84
N VAL A 42 36.50 18.29 -3.04
CA VAL A 42 35.49 19.34 -3.15
C VAL A 42 35.97 20.55 -2.37
N THR A 43 36.67 21.43 -3.05
CA THR A 43 36.79 22.82 -2.61
C THR A 43 35.52 23.55 -3.02
N GLY A 44 34.75 24.01 -2.04
CA GLY A 44 33.44 24.64 -2.00
C GLY A 44 32.99 25.54 -3.16
N GLY A 45 32.59 24.97 -4.29
CA GLY A 45 31.95 25.72 -5.37
C GLY A 45 31.13 24.79 -6.27
N TRP A 46 29.91 25.15 -6.55
CA TRP A 46 28.96 24.38 -7.37
C TRP A 46 29.15 24.66 -8.86
N VAL A 47 29.11 23.61 -9.69
CA VAL A 47 29.17 23.72 -11.15
C VAL A 47 27.80 23.42 -11.73
N LEU A 48 27.10 24.42 -12.25
CA LEU A 48 25.90 24.24 -13.05
C LEU A 48 26.27 23.72 -14.46
N PRO A 49 25.52 22.78 -15.06
CA PRO A 49 25.72 22.38 -16.44
C PRO A 49 25.50 23.60 -17.35
N ALA A 50 26.49 23.91 -18.19
CA ALA A 50 26.41 25.00 -19.14
C ALA A 50 25.36 24.69 -20.23
N PRO A 51 24.54 25.68 -20.66
CA PRO A 51 23.75 25.53 -21.88
C PRO A 51 24.68 25.28 -23.05
N SER A 52 24.32 24.31 -23.89
CA SER A 52 25.08 23.88 -25.06
C SER A 52 25.33 25.07 -25.99
N GLY A 53 26.57 25.59 -26.04
CA GLY A 53 26.99 26.59 -27.01
C GLY A 53 27.79 27.78 -26.51
N GLY A 54 28.79 27.61 -25.65
CA GLY A 54 29.72 28.68 -25.34
C GLY A 54 30.82 28.23 -24.38
N ARG A 55 32.06 28.68 -24.56
CA ARG A 55 33.15 28.56 -23.59
C ARG A 55 32.76 29.36 -22.33
N ALA A 56 31.90 28.78 -21.47
CA ALA A 56 31.57 29.35 -20.17
C ALA A 56 32.65 28.91 -19.18
N GLY A 57 33.42 29.84 -18.67
CA GLY A 57 34.26 29.61 -17.48
C GLY A 57 33.40 29.06 -16.36
N ARG A 58 33.91 28.11 -15.59
CA ARG A 58 33.28 27.59 -14.36
C ARG A 58 32.99 28.77 -13.43
N ARG A 59 31.78 29.28 -13.44
CA ARG A 59 31.31 30.20 -12.40
C ARG A 59 30.99 29.34 -11.18
N THR A 60 31.73 29.50 -10.14
CA THR A 60 31.33 29.02 -8.81
C THR A 60 30.16 29.90 -8.37
N VAL A 61 29.00 29.30 -8.17
CA VAL A 61 27.81 29.97 -7.62
C VAL A 61 27.89 29.77 -6.11
N ASP A 62 27.77 30.82 -5.33
CA ASP A 62 27.71 30.66 -3.88
C ASP A 62 26.39 30.00 -3.43
N GLU A 63 26.32 29.59 -2.18
CA GLU A 63 25.15 28.88 -1.66
C GLU A 63 23.88 29.74 -1.67
N ALA A 64 24.01 31.03 -1.40
CA ALA A 64 22.88 31.98 -1.40
C ALA A 64 22.35 32.18 -2.81
N ASP A 65 23.23 32.34 -3.80
CA ASP A 65 22.86 32.46 -5.20
C ASP A 65 22.22 31.16 -5.73
N ALA A 66 22.77 30.01 -5.35
CA ALA A 66 22.22 28.71 -5.72
C ALA A 66 20.79 28.52 -5.18
N ARG A 67 20.55 28.91 -3.94
CA ARG A 67 19.23 28.88 -3.32
C ARG A 67 18.23 29.76 -4.08
N VAL A 68 18.57 31.00 -4.35
CA VAL A 68 17.71 31.93 -5.09
C VAL A 68 17.40 31.44 -6.50
N LEU A 69 18.40 30.87 -7.19
CA LEU A 69 18.21 30.31 -8.54
C LEU A 69 17.26 29.11 -8.52
N LEU A 70 17.38 28.21 -7.55
CA LEU A 70 16.54 27.01 -7.46
C LEU A 70 15.12 27.35 -7.00
N GLU A 71 14.94 28.29 -6.07
CA GLU A 71 13.62 28.82 -5.68
C GLU A 71 12.89 29.48 -6.85
N ARG A 72 13.61 30.24 -7.69
CA ARG A 72 13.07 30.78 -8.93
C ARG A 72 12.76 29.68 -9.94
N GLY A 73 13.63 28.68 -10.07
CA GLY A 73 13.44 27.52 -10.93
C GLY A 73 12.18 26.74 -10.58
N LEU A 74 11.87 26.56 -9.30
CA LEU A 74 10.64 25.91 -8.84
C LEU A 74 9.37 26.67 -9.29
N ARG A 75 9.42 27.98 -9.42
CA ARG A 75 8.30 28.85 -9.81
C ARG A 75 8.30 29.19 -11.31
N SER A 76 9.14 28.52 -12.11
CA SER A 76 9.19 28.73 -13.57
C SER A 76 7.91 28.23 -14.24
N ASP A 77 7.45 28.92 -15.27
CA ASP A 77 6.36 28.47 -16.14
C ASP A 77 6.77 27.22 -16.94
N GLU A 78 8.06 27.05 -17.24
CA GLU A 78 8.60 25.91 -17.96
C GLU A 78 8.74 24.69 -17.05
N ARG A 79 8.06 23.62 -17.41
CA ARG A 79 8.07 22.36 -16.62
C ARG A 79 9.47 21.77 -16.50
N GLU A 80 10.25 21.80 -17.57
CA GLU A 80 11.62 21.27 -17.60
C GLU A 80 12.51 21.97 -16.58
N VAL A 81 12.33 23.28 -16.41
CA VAL A 81 13.06 24.09 -15.43
C VAL A 81 12.64 23.70 -14.00
N ARG A 82 11.34 23.53 -13.75
CA ARG A 82 10.87 23.08 -12.43
C ARG A 82 11.40 21.68 -12.08
N VAL A 83 11.36 20.76 -13.03
CA VAL A 83 11.91 19.39 -12.86
C VAL A 83 13.40 19.41 -12.59
N ALA A 84 14.16 20.25 -13.30
CA ALA A 84 15.59 20.43 -13.08
C ALA A 84 15.88 20.99 -11.69
N ALA A 85 15.10 21.98 -11.25
CA ALA A 85 15.21 22.56 -9.90
C ALA A 85 14.94 21.52 -8.80
N ILE A 86 13.89 20.71 -8.91
CA ILE A 86 13.59 19.61 -7.96
C ILE A 86 14.72 18.60 -7.91
N THR A 87 15.25 18.20 -9.08
CA THR A 87 16.35 17.23 -9.15
C THR A 87 17.62 17.80 -8.50
N ALA A 88 17.93 19.07 -8.72
CA ALA A 88 19.06 19.74 -8.09
C ALA A 88 18.88 19.87 -6.57
N LEU A 89 17.69 20.26 -6.11
CA LEU A 89 17.36 20.31 -4.67
C LEU A 89 17.49 18.94 -4.02
N SER A 90 17.03 17.87 -4.69
CA SER A 90 17.17 16.49 -4.18
C SER A 90 18.64 16.10 -4.00
N GLY A 91 19.49 16.46 -4.96
CA GLY A 91 20.95 16.23 -4.84
C GLY A 91 21.60 17.01 -3.71
N LEU A 92 21.13 18.23 -3.44
CA LEU A 92 21.67 19.11 -2.39
C LEU A 92 21.10 18.80 -1.00
N ALA A 93 19.91 18.24 -0.91
CA ALA A 93 19.21 18.03 0.35
C ALA A 93 19.91 17.04 1.28
N ALA A 94 20.88 16.23 0.77
CA ALA A 94 21.72 15.39 1.62
C ALA A 94 22.61 16.23 2.55
N ASP A 95 23.12 17.36 2.07
CA ASP A 95 24.11 18.18 2.76
C ASP A 95 23.54 19.52 3.27
N HIS A 96 22.44 20.01 2.64
CA HIS A 96 21.87 21.33 2.90
C HIS A 96 20.41 21.26 3.31
N GLU A 97 20.10 21.73 4.52
CA GLU A 97 18.73 21.74 5.07
C GLU A 97 17.78 22.65 4.27
N TRP A 98 18.27 23.78 3.73
CA TRP A 98 17.46 24.68 2.91
C TRP A 98 16.97 24.02 1.61
N ALA A 99 17.74 23.10 1.05
CA ALA A 99 17.32 22.35 -0.14
C ALA A 99 16.20 21.36 0.18
N LEU A 100 16.24 20.77 1.37
CA LEU A 100 15.14 19.95 1.87
C LEU A 100 13.88 20.79 2.12
N ASP A 101 14.02 21.98 2.70
CA ASP A 101 12.92 22.93 2.88
C ASP A 101 12.30 23.32 1.54
N GLY A 102 13.13 23.52 0.50
CA GLY A 102 12.67 23.81 -0.87
C GLY A 102 11.85 22.68 -1.48
N LEU A 103 12.21 21.41 -1.24
CA LEU A 103 11.41 20.25 -1.68
C LEU A 103 10.08 20.16 -0.95
N VAL A 104 10.07 20.42 0.36
CA VAL A 104 8.83 20.43 1.15
C VAL A 104 7.90 21.56 0.70
N GLU A 105 8.44 22.72 0.41
CA GLU A 105 7.70 23.85 -0.17
C GLU A 105 7.15 23.52 -1.57
N ALA A 106 7.93 22.84 -2.41
CA ALA A 106 7.48 22.40 -3.73
C ALA A 106 6.30 21.43 -3.65
N LEU A 107 6.26 20.56 -2.62
CA LEU A 107 5.11 19.69 -2.36
C LEU A 107 3.91 20.52 -1.87
N ALA A 108 4.11 21.41 -0.89
CA ALA A 108 3.05 22.20 -0.28
C ALA A 108 2.39 23.18 -1.27
N SER A 109 3.18 23.76 -2.17
CA SER A 109 2.69 24.73 -3.16
C SER A 109 2.26 24.07 -4.48
N GLU A 110 2.29 22.74 -4.60
CA GLU A 110 1.93 21.98 -5.81
C GLU A 110 2.64 22.53 -7.08
N LEU A 111 3.87 23.00 -6.94
CA LEU A 111 4.65 23.62 -8.03
C LEU A 111 5.01 22.65 -9.16
N GLU A 112 5.03 21.36 -8.88
CA GLU A 112 5.20 20.26 -9.85
C GLU A 112 4.32 19.10 -9.43
N THR A 113 4.26 18.02 -10.23
CA THR A 113 3.48 16.82 -9.88
C THR A 113 3.84 16.33 -8.48
N PRO A 114 2.90 16.28 -7.54
CA PRO A 114 3.17 15.93 -6.14
C PRO A 114 3.83 14.55 -5.99
N GLU A 115 3.52 13.62 -6.90
CA GLU A 115 4.15 12.29 -6.94
C GLU A 115 5.66 12.37 -7.13
N ARG A 116 6.14 13.22 -8.03
CA ARG A 116 7.58 13.42 -8.27
C ARG A 116 8.27 13.97 -7.04
N VAL A 117 7.72 15.03 -6.47
CA VAL A 117 8.29 15.65 -5.27
C VAL A 117 8.29 14.67 -4.09
N ALA A 118 7.18 13.94 -3.90
CA ALA A 118 7.07 12.93 -2.86
C ALA A 118 8.09 11.80 -3.05
N THR A 119 8.37 11.39 -4.30
CA THR A 119 9.39 10.37 -4.59
C THR A 119 10.78 10.84 -4.17
N GLU A 120 11.12 12.09 -4.44
CA GLU A 120 12.42 12.65 -4.01
C GLU A 120 12.50 12.79 -2.49
N LEU A 121 11.42 13.24 -1.84
CA LEU A 121 11.35 13.30 -0.36
C LEU A 121 11.47 11.92 0.30
N ASP A 122 10.87 10.86 -0.29
CA ASP A 122 10.98 9.49 0.23
C ASP A 122 12.41 8.95 0.18
N ARG A 123 13.18 9.31 -0.86
CA ARG A 123 14.60 8.96 -0.99
C ARG A 123 15.47 9.59 0.09
N LEU A 124 15.06 10.74 0.61
CA LEU A 124 15.78 11.50 1.64
C LEU A 124 15.44 11.08 3.07
N ALA A 125 14.58 10.07 3.26
CA ALA A 125 14.27 9.56 4.60
C ALA A 125 15.57 9.17 5.35
N PRO A 126 15.68 9.49 6.66
CA PRO A 126 14.65 9.95 7.59
C PRO A 126 14.54 11.47 7.78
N ARG A 127 15.16 12.30 6.99
CA ARG A 127 15.31 13.75 7.22
C ARG A 127 14.01 14.57 7.13
N PRO A 128 13.09 14.37 6.13
CA PRO A 128 11.95 15.28 5.93
C PRO A 128 10.82 15.15 6.95
N GLY A 129 10.78 14.08 7.76
CA GLY A 129 9.60 13.72 8.55
C GLY A 129 9.02 14.85 9.42
N ARG A 130 9.87 15.57 10.17
CA ARG A 130 9.41 16.69 11.03
C ARG A 130 8.87 17.87 10.24
N ARG A 131 9.38 18.10 9.02
CA ARG A 131 8.94 19.18 8.14
C ARG A 131 7.62 18.86 7.44
N LEU A 132 7.33 17.57 7.23
CA LEU A 132 6.08 17.10 6.63
C LEU A 132 4.91 17.15 7.61
N ALA A 133 5.17 16.99 8.91
CA ALA A 133 4.12 16.90 9.93
C ALA A 133 3.12 18.07 9.93
N PRO A 134 3.51 19.34 9.76
CA PRO A 134 2.55 20.44 9.68
C PRO A 134 1.61 20.38 8.48
N LEU A 135 2.00 19.70 7.39
CA LEU A 135 1.23 19.60 6.15
C LEU A 135 0.08 18.60 6.21
N VAL A 136 -0.09 17.85 7.30
CA VAL A 136 -1.26 16.96 7.49
C VAL A 136 -2.59 17.70 7.49
N GLY A 137 -2.59 19.00 7.83
CA GLY A 137 -3.76 19.88 7.78
C GLY A 137 -3.83 20.76 6.52
N HIS A 138 -3.06 20.43 5.48
CA HIS A 138 -3.02 21.24 4.26
C HIS A 138 -4.39 21.29 3.56
N PRO A 139 -4.82 22.44 2.96
CA PRO A 139 -6.11 22.56 2.28
C PRO A 139 -6.26 21.58 1.11
N SER A 140 -5.20 21.34 0.33
CA SER A 140 -5.20 20.40 -0.77
C SER A 140 -5.22 18.93 -0.27
N GLU A 141 -6.18 18.15 -0.72
CA GLU A 141 -6.25 16.72 -0.43
C GLU A 141 -5.05 15.94 -1.01
N ILE A 142 -4.53 16.40 -2.14
CA ILE A 142 -3.38 15.76 -2.80
C ILE A 142 -2.14 15.89 -1.92
N VAL A 143 -1.91 17.07 -1.35
CA VAL A 143 -0.79 17.27 -0.41
C VAL A 143 -0.98 16.40 0.84
N ARG A 144 -2.18 16.40 1.45
CA ARG A 144 -2.46 15.55 2.62
C ARG A 144 -2.25 14.06 2.33
N PHE A 145 -2.66 13.60 1.15
CA PHE A 145 -2.46 12.22 0.70
C PHE A 145 -0.97 11.84 0.65
N TYR A 146 -0.15 12.63 -0.02
CA TYR A 146 1.28 12.33 -0.12
C TYR A 146 2.00 12.48 1.22
N VAL A 147 1.62 13.47 2.02
CA VAL A 147 2.15 13.65 3.38
C VAL A 147 1.83 12.45 4.28
N ALA A 148 0.58 11.94 4.23
CA ALA A 148 0.21 10.75 4.97
C ALA A 148 1.12 9.56 4.60
N ARG A 149 1.33 9.32 3.32
CA ARG A 149 2.20 8.22 2.83
C ARG A 149 3.66 8.41 3.22
N LEU A 150 4.20 9.60 3.05
CA LEU A 150 5.59 9.91 3.41
C LEU A 150 5.84 9.73 4.90
N LEU A 151 4.87 10.11 5.75
CA LEU A 151 4.98 9.91 7.20
C LEU A 151 4.97 8.43 7.61
N GLY A 152 4.61 7.50 6.73
CA GLY A 152 4.72 6.07 6.97
C GLY A 152 6.15 5.56 7.26
N ARG A 153 7.17 6.31 6.83
CA ARG A 153 8.57 6.04 7.17
C ARG A 153 8.93 6.38 8.62
N TYR A 154 8.02 7.04 9.37
CA TYR A 154 8.26 7.61 10.69
C TYR A 154 7.15 7.18 11.65
N PRO A 155 7.20 5.95 12.23
CA PRO A 155 6.09 5.39 13.01
C PRO A 155 5.58 6.32 14.13
N GLU A 156 6.47 7.03 14.82
CA GLU A 156 6.09 7.97 15.88
C GLU A 156 5.34 9.20 15.35
N LEU A 157 5.81 9.76 14.24
CA LEU A 157 5.15 10.90 13.60
C LEU A 157 3.83 10.47 12.95
N ALA A 158 3.79 9.26 12.36
CA ALA A 158 2.57 8.69 11.81
C ALA A 158 1.49 8.55 12.89
N ARG A 159 1.79 7.92 14.04
CA ARG A 159 0.85 7.82 15.16
C ARG A 159 0.35 9.18 15.64
N ARG A 160 1.23 10.15 15.74
CA ARG A 160 0.91 11.48 16.28
C ARG A 160 0.10 12.34 15.32
N HIS A 161 0.40 12.29 14.02
CA HIS A 161 -0.09 13.25 13.04
C HIS A 161 -1.06 12.66 12.02
N VAL A 162 -0.88 11.38 11.61
CA VAL A 162 -1.69 10.76 10.57
C VAL A 162 -2.99 10.16 11.11
N ALA A 163 -3.06 9.84 12.40
CA ALA A 163 -4.26 9.22 13.00
C ALA A 163 -5.55 10.03 12.76
N GLY A 164 -5.48 11.36 12.78
CA GLY A 164 -6.62 12.23 12.47
C GLY A 164 -7.12 12.13 11.04
N LEU A 165 -6.25 11.79 10.08
CA LEU A 165 -6.59 11.68 8.65
C LEU A 165 -7.49 10.47 8.33
N THR A 166 -7.71 9.55 9.26
CA THR A 166 -8.73 8.49 9.08
C THR A 166 -10.15 9.05 9.00
N ALA A 167 -10.38 10.27 9.46
CA ALA A 167 -11.64 11.00 9.34
C ALA A 167 -11.60 12.11 8.27
N ASP A 168 -10.61 12.09 7.37
CA ASP A 168 -10.49 13.09 6.30
C ASP A 168 -11.71 13.08 5.37
N PRO A 169 -12.17 14.25 4.87
CA PRO A 169 -13.24 14.31 3.89
C PRO A 169 -12.91 13.53 2.61
N SER A 170 -11.64 13.51 2.19
CA SER A 170 -11.21 12.72 1.03
C SER A 170 -11.03 11.25 1.38
N PRO A 171 -11.72 10.33 0.68
CA PRO A 171 -11.55 8.90 0.92
C PRO A 171 -10.14 8.39 0.56
N HIS A 172 -9.46 9.03 -0.38
CA HIS A 172 -8.08 8.70 -0.73
C HIS A 172 -7.13 8.98 0.43
N VAL A 173 -7.35 10.08 1.13
CA VAL A 173 -6.56 10.44 2.32
C VAL A 173 -6.85 9.47 3.46
N ARG A 174 -8.15 9.09 3.68
CA ARG A 174 -8.50 8.08 4.70
C ARG A 174 -7.82 6.73 4.45
N ALA A 175 -7.84 6.26 3.19
CA ALA A 175 -7.19 5.00 2.83
C ALA A 175 -5.66 5.06 3.02
N ALA A 176 -5.03 6.16 2.61
CA ALA A 176 -3.59 6.38 2.79
C ALA A 176 -3.21 6.44 4.28
N ALA A 177 -4.05 7.05 5.11
CA ALA A 177 -3.85 7.09 6.56
C ALA A 177 -3.89 5.69 7.18
N LEU A 178 -4.88 4.86 6.82
CA LEU A 178 -4.99 3.48 7.28
C LEU A 178 -3.78 2.65 6.88
N GLU A 179 -3.32 2.77 5.63
CA GLU A 179 -2.13 2.07 5.14
C GLU A 179 -0.89 2.46 5.93
N THR A 180 -0.70 3.76 6.14
CA THR A 180 0.42 4.31 6.89
C THR A 180 0.43 3.84 8.34
N LEU A 181 -0.72 3.86 9.00
CA LEU A 181 -0.88 3.48 10.40
C LEU A 181 -0.78 1.98 10.63
N ARG A 182 -0.94 1.15 9.60
CA ARG A 182 -0.78 -0.31 9.69
C ARG A 182 0.57 -0.71 10.27
N ALA A 183 1.66 -0.08 9.82
CA ALA A 183 3.00 -0.34 10.33
C ALA A 183 3.24 0.25 11.73
N ALA A 184 2.53 1.32 12.08
CA ALA A 184 2.66 1.99 13.36
C ALA A 184 1.94 1.28 14.52
N GLY A 185 1.05 0.34 14.24
CA GLY A 185 0.23 -0.54 15.07
C GLY A 185 -0.03 -0.07 16.51
N SER A 186 -1.28 0.31 16.83
CA SER A 186 -1.69 0.67 18.19
C SER A 186 -3.15 0.34 18.41
N ALA A 187 -3.60 0.27 19.67
CA ALA A 187 -5.01 0.07 19.99
C ALA A 187 -5.91 1.19 19.40
N ASP A 188 -5.44 2.43 19.37
CA ASP A 188 -6.17 3.54 18.75
C ASP A 188 -6.26 3.37 17.24
N THR A 189 -5.18 2.94 16.58
CA THR A 189 -5.20 2.63 15.15
C THR A 189 -6.14 1.47 14.81
N LEU A 190 -6.14 0.42 15.66
CA LEU A 190 -7.06 -0.70 15.49
C LEU A 190 -8.51 -0.23 15.56
N ARG A 191 -8.87 0.54 16.59
CA ARG A 191 -10.23 1.08 16.75
C ARG A 191 -10.65 1.87 15.50
N ARG A 192 -9.80 2.77 15.01
CA ARG A 192 -10.06 3.56 13.80
C ARG A 192 -10.23 2.67 12.54
N ALA A 193 -9.40 1.63 12.42
CA ALA A 193 -9.54 0.68 11.32
C ALA A 193 -10.88 -0.08 11.40
N LEU A 194 -11.31 -0.49 12.61
CA LEU A 194 -12.60 -1.13 12.81
C LEU A 194 -13.77 -0.19 12.47
N ASP A 195 -13.70 1.08 12.87
CA ASP A 195 -14.71 2.09 12.50
C ASP A 195 -14.82 2.26 10.97
N MET A 196 -13.70 2.15 10.24
CA MET A 196 -13.67 2.30 8.78
C MET A 196 -14.09 1.03 8.01
N LEU A 197 -14.38 -0.08 8.67
CA LEU A 197 -14.98 -1.26 8.00
C LEU A 197 -16.36 -0.96 7.42
N SER A 198 -17.04 0.09 7.89
CA SER A 198 -18.34 0.57 7.39
C SER A 198 -18.24 1.86 6.55
N ASP A 199 -17.04 2.22 6.07
CA ASP A 199 -16.86 3.41 5.22
C ASP A 199 -17.71 3.33 3.95
N THR A 200 -18.22 4.47 3.50
CA THR A 200 -19.03 4.57 2.27
C THR A 200 -18.26 4.13 1.02
N GLN A 201 -16.94 4.26 1.03
CA GLN A 201 -16.09 3.92 -0.11
C GLN A 201 -15.52 2.51 0.01
N PRO A 202 -15.78 1.62 -0.98
CA PRO A 202 -15.33 0.24 -0.93
C PRO A 202 -13.82 0.07 -0.73
N PHE A 203 -12.99 0.90 -1.36
CA PHE A 203 -11.54 0.79 -1.23
C PHE A 203 -11.04 1.20 0.17
N VAL A 204 -11.78 2.06 0.90
CA VAL A 204 -11.48 2.37 2.30
C VAL A 204 -11.84 1.18 3.18
N ARG A 205 -13.02 0.52 2.99
CA ARG A 205 -13.39 -0.71 3.71
C ARG A 205 -12.35 -1.82 3.48
N ALA A 206 -11.90 -1.99 2.23
CA ALA A 206 -10.85 -2.97 1.89
C ALA A 206 -9.52 -2.67 2.59
N GLN A 207 -9.11 -1.41 2.65
CA GLN A 207 -7.89 -1.02 3.36
C GLN A 207 -8.04 -1.17 4.88
N ALA A 208 -9.21 -0.87 5.41
CA ALA A 208 -9.55 -1.04 6.82
C ALA A 208 -9.44 -2.52 7.27
N SER A 209 -9.96 -3.45 6.46
CA SER A 209 -9.84 -4.91 6.70
C SER A 209 -8.38 -5.34 6.83
N ARG A 210 -7.56 -4.94 5.85
CA ARG A 210 -6.12 -5.28 5.85
C ARG A 210 -5.40 -4.68 7.05
N THR A 211 -5.76 -3.45 7.42
CA THR A 211 -5.14 -2.75 8.55
C THR A 211 -5.54 -3.37 9.88
N ALA A 212 -6.83 -3.67 10.09
CA ALA A 212 -7.32 -4.27 11.33
C ALA A 212 -6.68 -5.64 11.59
N VAL A 213 -6.65 -6.50 10.57
CA VAL A 213 -6.03 -7.83 10.67
C VAL A 213 -4.52 -7.75 10.84
N ALA A 214 -3.85 -6.84 10.15
CA ALA A 214 -2.40 -6.68 10.31
C ALA A 214 -1.99 -6.25 11.73
N ILE A 215 -2.87 -5.53 12.45
CA ILE A 215 -2.61 -5.08 13.81
C ILE A 215 -3.01 -6.13 14.85
N ALA A 216 -4.17 -6.77 14.71
CA ALA A 216 -4.76 -7.61 15.76
C ALA A 216 -4.86 -9.09 15.38
N GLY A 217 -4.44 -9.49 14.18
CA GLY A 217 -4.50 -10.89 13.75
C GLY A 217 -5.91 -11.48 13.88
N VAL A 218 -5.99 -12.65 14.52
CA VAL A 218 -7.26 -13.34 14.79
C VAL A 218 -8.23 -12.49 15.62
N GLY A 219 -7.73 -11.58 16.46
CA GLY A 219 -8.57 -10.68 17.28
C GLY A 219 -9.43 -9.71 16.45
N ALA A 220 -9.02 -9.41 15.20
CA ALA A 220 -9.83 -8.61 14.28
C ALA A 220 -10.76 -9.46 13.40
N ALA A 221 -10.57 -10.79 13.34
CA ALA A 221 -11.23 -11.65 12.36
C ALA A 221 -12.75 -11.59 12.45
N SER A 222 -13.33 -11.57 13.66
CA SER A 222 -14.78 -11.49 13.87
C SER A 222 -15.41 -10.19 13.33
N PHE A 223 -14.66 -9.09 13.30
CA PHE A 223 -15.09 -7.81 12.75
C PHE A 223 -14.94 -7.75 11.22
N VAL A 224 -13.94 -8.43 10.66
CA VAL A 224 -13.65 -8.42 9.22
C VAL A 224 -14.47 -9.48 8.48
N ALA A 225 -14.78 -10.61 9.11
CA ALA A 225 -15.51 -11.72 8.49
C ALA A 225 -16.86 -11.33 7.86
N PRO A 226 -17.68 -10.43 8.40
CA PRO A 226 -18.91 -9.96 7.73
C PRO A 226 -18.65 -9.34 6.35
N LEU A 227 -17.49 -8.77 6.10
CA LEU A 227 -17.13 -8.19 4.80
C LEU A 227 -16.90 -9.25 3.70
N LEU A 228 -16.89 -10.54 4.02
CA LEU A 228 -16.97 -11.63 3.04
C LEU A 228 -18.30 -11.63 2.25
N ALA A 229 -19.32 -10.90 2.75
CA ALA A 229 -20.61 -10.68 2.08
C ALA A 229 -20.78 -9.22 1.61
N ASP A 230 -19.72 -8.38 1.61
CA ASP A 230 -19.81 -7.00 1.14
C ASP A 230 -20.35 -6.93 -0.29
N GLU A 231 -21.12 -5.88 -0.58
CA GLU A 231 -21.67 -5.62 -1.92
C GLU A 231 -20.58 -5.55 -3.00
N SER A 232 -19.42 -4.96 -2.65
CA SER A 232 -18.26 -4.86 -3.53
C SER A 232 -17.44 -6.14 -3.53
N TRP A 233 -17.27 -6.76 -4.71
CA TRP A 233 -16.40 -7.94 -4.86
C TRP A 233 -14.96 -7.66 -4.40
N TRP A 234 -14.50 -6.42 -4.59
CA TRP A 234 -13.16 -5.97 -4.19
C TRP A 234 -12.97 -6.01 -2.67
N VAL A 235 -13.99 -5.61 -1.92
CA VAL A 235 -13.98 -5.67 -0.44
C VAL A 235 -14.02 -7.11 0.02
N ARG A 236 -14.89 -7.95 -0.59
CA ARG A 236 -14.93 -9.40 -0.28
C ARG A 236 -13.57 -10.06 -0.45
N GLU A 237 -12.87 -9.73 -1.56
CA GLU A 237 -11.55 -10.29 -1.83
C GLU A 237 -10.50 -9.78 -0.82
N ALA A 238 -10.51 -8.48 -0.51
CA ALA A 238 -9.61 -7.91 0.48
C ALA A 238 -9.82 -8.49 1.89
N ALA A 239 -11.08 -8.71 2.28
CA ALA A 239 -11.41 -9.36 3.54
C ALA A 239 -10.94 -10.82 3.56
N ARG A 240 -11.15 -11.57 2.46
CA ARG A 240 -10.66 -12.95 2.33
C ARG A 240 -9.14 -13.01 2.44
N GLU A 241 -8.41 -12.21 1.66
CA GLU A 241 -6.94 -12.15 1.73
C GLU A 241 -6.44 -11.81 3.12
N ALA A 242 -7.08 -10.82 3.79
CA ALA A 242 -6.71 -10.43 5.14
C ALA A 242 -6.90 -11.59 6.14
N LEU A 243 -8.06 -12.26 6.09
CA LEU A 243 -8.37 -13.39 6.97
C LEU A 243 -7.45 -14.59 6.72
N VAL A 244 -7.17 -14.92 5.45
CA VAL A 244 -6.20 -15.96 5.08
C VAL A 244 -4.80 -15.65 5.60
N GLY A 245 -4.42 -14.37 5.59
CA GLY A 245 -3.14 -13.91 6.14
C GLY A 245 -2.95 -14.13 7.65
N VAL A 246 -4.04 -14.41 8.39
CA VAL A 246 -3.97 -14.80 9.82
C VAL A 246 -3.43 -16.24 9.98
N GLY A 247 -3.64 -17.10 8.97
CA GLY A 247 -3.30 -18.51 9.03
C GLY A 247 -4.42 -19.38 9.61
N SER A 248 -4.08 -20.59 10.07
CA SER A 248 -5.05 -21.60 10.56
C SER A 248 -5.93 -21.13 11.72
N ASP A 249 -5.44 -20.21 12.54
CA ASP A 249 -6.16 -19.73 13.74
C ASP A 249 -7.49 -19.06 13.39
N VAL A 250 -7.61 -18.51 12.17
CA VAL A 250 -8.86 -17.89 11.70
C VAL A 250 -10.00 -18.91 11.55
N ALA A 251 -9.69 -20.20 11.41
CA ALA A 251 -10.69 -21.26 11.22
C ALA A 251 -11.72 -21.27 12.36
N THR A 252 -11.30 -21.04 13.60
CA THR A 252 -12.18 -21.01 14.77
C THR A 252 -13.25 -19.91 14.68
N VAL A 253 -12.94 -18.80 14.02
CA VAL A 253 -13.86 -17.66 13.83
C VAL A 253 -14.74 -17.87 12.60
N VAL A 254 -14.19 -18.45 11.53
CA VAL A 254 -14.84 -18.50 10.22
C VAL A 254 -15.67 -19.78 10.03
N ALA A 255 -15.32 -20.90 10.67
CA ALA A 255 -16.06 -22.16 10.53
C ALA A 255 -17.56 -22.05 10.84
N PRO A 256 -18.02 -21.34 11.91
CA PRO A 256 -19.45 -21.19 12.17
C PRO A 256 -20.20 -20.43 11.05
N LEU A 257 -19.51 -19.65 10.22
CA LEU A 257 -20.13 -18.83 9.18
C LEU A 257 -20.52 -19.62 7.93
N VAL A 258 -20.11 -20.89 7.81
CA VAL A 258 -20.55 -21.78 6.72
C VAL A 258 -22.04 -22.13 6.82
N ASP A 259 -22.63 -21.95 8.00
CA ASP A 259 -24.06 -22.15 8.27
C ASP A 259 -24.85 -20.83 8.31
N ALA A 260 -24.20 -19.67 8.00
CA ALA A 260 -24.85 -18.37 8.01
C ALA A 260 -26.02 -18.29 7.02
N GLY A 261 -27.04 -17.47 7.32
CA GLY A 261 -28.19 -17.29 6.43
C GLY A 261 -27.82 -16.67 5.07
N ASP A 262 -26.79 -15.82 5.02
CA ASP A 262 -26.34 -15.17 3.78
C ASP A 262 -25.49 -16.12 2.93
N PRO A 263 -25.90 -16.40 1.66
CA PRO A 263 -25.13 -17.26 0.75
C PRO A 263 -23.75 -16.71 0.37
N ALA A 264 -23.56 -15.39 0.34
CA ALA A 264 -22.28 -14.77 0.03
C ALA A 264 -21.29 -14.97 1.19
N LEU A 265 -21.80 -14.79 2.42
CA LEU A 265 -21.01 -15.01 3.64
C LEU A 265 -20.58 -16.47 3.77
N ARG A 266 -21.54 -17.43 3.58
CA ARG A 266 -21.22 -18.87 3.60
C ARG A 266 -20.11 -19.21 2.61
N ARG A 267 -20.26 -18.74 1.37
CA ARG A 267 -19.28 -19.01 0.31
C ARG A 267 -17.91 -18.40 0.64
N GLY A 268 -17.90 -17.17 1.13
CA GLY A 268 -16.67 -16.48 1.53
C GLY A 268 -15.95 -17.22 2.67
N ALA A 269 -16.71 -17.67 3.67
CA ALA A 269 -16.19 -18.45 4.79
C ALA A 269 -15.57 -19.78 4.33
N ALA A 270 -16.27 -20.53 3.48
CA ALA A 270 -15.78 -21.78 2.94
C ALA A 270 -14.48 -21.62 2.13
N LEU A 271 -14.35 -20.50 1.36
CA LEU A 271 -13.12 -20.20 0.64
C LEU A 271 -11.96 -19.85 1.57
N VAL A 272 -12.20 -19.10 2.65
CA VAL A 272 -11.16 -18.83 3.66
C VAL A 272 -10.69 -20.14 4.29
N LEU A 273 -11.61 -21.02 4.71
CA LEU A 273 -11.26 -22.32 5.30
C LEU A 273 -10.44 -23.20 4.35
N GLN A 274 -10.78 -23.18 3.06
CA GLN A 274 -9.99 -23.87 2.04
C GLN A 274 -8.57 -23.32 1.97
N ASP A 275 -8.44 -21.99 1.88
CA ASP A 275 -7.16 -21.33 1.64
C ASP A 275 -6.20 -21.43 2.83
N VAL A 276 -6.73 -21.53 4.06
CA VAL A 276 -5.91 -21.77 5.27
C VAL A 276 -5.62 -23.24 5.51
N GLY A 277 -6.05 -24.15 4.63
CA GLY A 277 -5.80 -25.59 4.72
C GLY A 277 -6.70 -26.35 5.68
N ALA A 278 -7.74 -25.73 6.24
CA ALA A 278 -8.67 -26.40 7.16
C ALA A 278 -9.42 -27.56 6.48
N VAL A 279 -9.75 -27.43 5.20
CA VAL A 279 -10.38 -28.50 4.40
C VAL A 279 -9.45 -29.71 4.28
N ASP A 280 -8.16 -29.48 4.04
CA ASP A 280 -7.17 -30.57 3.94
C ASP A 280 -6.98 -31.29 5.28
N ALA A 281 -6.96 -30.54 6.39
CA ALA A 281 -6.86 -31.10 7.74
C ALA A 281 -8.07 -31.97 8.10
N LEU A 282 -9.30 -31.56 7.73
CA LEU A 282 -10.52 -32.36 7.93
C LEU A 282 -10.54 -33.61 7.06
N MET A 283 -10.03 -33.56 5.83
CA MET A 283 -9.87 -34.70 4.95
C MET A 283 -8.90 -35.73 5.54
N ASP A 284 -7.81 -35.30 6.15
CA ASP A 284 -6.81 -36.16 6.79
C ASP A 284 -7.33 -36.70 8.15
N GLY A 285 -8.15 -35.95 8.88
CA GLY A 285 -8.73 -36.32 10.17
C GLY A 285 -9.97 -37.24 10.09
N GLY A 286 -10.56 -37.38 8.91
CA GLY A 286 -11.76 -38.22 8.71
C GLY A 286 -13.07 -37.58 9.23
N GLU A 287 -13.12 -36.27 9.43
CA GLU A 287 -14.29 -35.53 9.90
C GLU A 287 -15.28 -35.21 8.75
N ALA A 288 -15.91 -36.26 8.19
CA ALA A 288 -16.71 -36.14 6.99
C ALA A 288 -17.88 -35.15 7.11
N GLY A 289 -18.54 -35.05 8.25
CA GLY A 289 -19.70 -34.16 8.43
C GLY A 289 -19.34 -32.69 8.37
N GLU A 290 -18.21 -32.26 8.97
CA GLU A 290 -17.70 -30.90 8.91
C GLU A 290 -17.24 -30.54 7.49
N LEU A 291 -16.54 -31.47 6.86
CA LEU A 291 -16.09 -31.34 5.47
C LEU A 291 -17.27 -31.12 4.51
N GLU A 292 -18.34 -31.90 4.66
CA GLU A 292 -19.55 -31.82 3.83
C GLU A 292 -20.20 -30.40 3.95
N ARG A 293 -20.36 -29.90 5.17
CA ARG A 293 -20.90 -28.54 5.42
C ARG A 293 -20.08 -27.45 4.72
N ILE A 294 -18.76 -27.52 4.84
CA ILE A 294 -17.87 -26.54 4.22
C ILE A 294 -17.96 -26.64 2.68
N MET A 295 -18.01 -27.84 2.14
CA MET A 295 -18.10 -28.06 0.69
C MET A 295 -19.44 -27.61 0.12
N ASP A 296 -20.56 -27.81 0.85
CA ASP A 296 -21.86 -27.31 0.46
C ASP A 296 -21.93 -25.77 0.47
N ALA A 297 -21.35 -25.14 1.47
CA ALA A 297 -21.24 -23.70 1.57
C ALA A 297 -20.40 -23.10 0.42
N GLY A 298 -19.28 -23.74 0.06
CA GLY A 298 -18.36 -23.29 -1.00
C GLY A 298 -18.84 -23.57 -2.43
N GLY A 299 -19.82 -24.47 -2.59
CA GLY A 299 -20.40 -24.82 -3.88
C GLY A 299 -19.45 -25.60 -4.82
N GLY A 300 -19.82 -25.72 -6.10
CA GLY A 300 -19.13 -26.59 -7.06
C GLY A 300 -17.66 -26.28 -7.33
N ARG A 301 -17.20 -25.09 -7.00
CA ARG A 301 -15.78 -24.71 -7.14
C ARG A 301 -14.92 -25.40 -6.07
N LEU A 302 -15.38 -25.37 -4.83
CA LEU A 302 -14.71 -26.00 -3.71
C LEU A 302 -14.71 -27.53 -3.85
N ARG A 303 -15.86 -28.11 -4.25
CA ARG A 303 -15.97 -29.54 -4.53
C ARG A 303 -14.98 -30.02 -5.59
N ARG A 304 -14.82 -29.27 -6.69
CA ARG A 304 -13.83 -29.58 -7.73
C ARG A 304 -12.40 -29.52 -7.21
N ALA A 305 -12.05 -28.48 -6.47
CA ALA A 305 -10.70 -28.34 -5.92
C ALA A 305 -10.36 -29.47 -4.93
N ALA A 306 -11.30 -29.84 -4.06
CA ALA A 306 -11.14 -30.99 -3.14
C ALA A 306 -11.02 -32.32 -3.90
N ALA A 307 -11.84 -32.55 -4.94
CA ALA A 307 -11.77 -33.76 -5.77
C ALA A 307 -10.45 -33.86 -6.57
N GLU A 308 -9.90 -32.73 -7.03
CA GLU A 308 -8.60 -32.71 -7.71
C GLU A 308 -7.45 -33.04 -6.76
N ARG A 309 -7.47 -32.52 -5.53
CA ARG A 309 -6.49 -32.82 -4.49
C ARG A 309 -6.56 -34.29 -4.03
N ALA A 310 -7.78 -34.81 -3.86
CA ALA A 310 -7.97 -36.22 -3.51
C ALA A 310 -7.42 -37.18 -4.57
N ARG A 311 -7.55 -36.87 -5.86
CA ARG A 311 -6.95 -37.64 -6.95
C ARG A 311 -5.43 -37.67 -6.96
N GLY A 312 -4.81 -36.58 -6.43
CA GLY A 312 -3.34 -36.48 -6.34
C GLY A 312 -2.72 -37.19 -5.13
N ARG A 313 -3.52 -37.58 -4.14
CA ARG A 313 -3.07 -38.30 -2.94
C ARG A 313 -3.28 -39.81 -3.10
N ARG A 314 -2.30 -40.67 -2.74
CA ARG A 314 -2.51 -42.11 -2.53
C ARG A 314 -3.34 -42.29 -1.25
N GLU A 315 -4.60 -42.70 -1.40
CA GLU A 315 -5.62 -42.69 -0.33
C GLU A 315 -5.42 -43.79 0.73
N PRO A 316 -5.79 -43.51 2.00
CA PRO A 316 -6.32 -44.50 2.93
C PRO A 316 -7.82 -44.78 2.61
N ASP A 317 -8.25 -46.03 2.71
CA ASP A 317 -9.48 -46.61 2.17
C ASP A 317 -10.84 -45.93 2.52
N GLY A 318 -10.91 -45.04 3.51
CA GLY A 318 -12.17 -44.46 3.97
C GLY A 318 -12.65 -43.19 3.22
N THR A 319 -11.73 -42.39 2.72
CA THR A 319 -12.04 -41.11 2.06
C THR A 319 -12.56 -41.29 0.64
N ARG A 320 -12.25 -42.42 0.01
CA ARG A 320 -12.66 -42.77 -1.35
C ARG A 320 -14.16 -42.97 -1.50
N MET A 321 -14.77 -43.63 -0.54
CA MET A 321 -16.21 -43.96 -0.56
C MET A 321 -17.08 -42.69 -0.47
N TRP A 322 -16.62 -41.69 0.27
CA TRP A 322 -17.38 -40.42 0.44
C TRP A 322 -17.28 -39.54 -0.81
N LEU A 323 -16.12 -39.44 -1.46
CA LEU A 323 -15.93 -38.63 -2.69
C LEU A 323 -16.70 -39.18 -3.89
N GLU A 324 -16.91 -40.50 -3.96
CA GLU A 324 -17.74 -41.14 -5.01
C GLU A 324 -19.24 -40.87 -4.82
N GLN A 325 -19.69 -40.55 -3.59
CA GLN A 325 -21.08 -40.21 -3.30
C GLN A 325 -21.42 -38.75 -3.55
N VAL A 326 -20.42 -37.84 -3.62
CA VAL A 326 -20.59 -36.37 -3.75
C VAL A 326 -20.30 -35.91 -5.17
N SER A 327 -19.72 -36.73 -6.05
CA SER A 327 -19.48 -36.45 -7.47
C SER A 327 -20.66 -36.87 -8.33
#